data_91521368e7b3ec04b382076d8ff72057
#
_entry.id   91521368e7b3ec04b382076d8ff72057
#
_cell.length_a   1.000
_cell.length_b   1.000
_cell.length_c   1.000
_cell.angle_alpha   90.00
_cell.angle_beta   90.00
_cell.angle_gamma   90.00
#
_symmetry.space_group_name_H-M   'P 1'
#
loop_
_entity.id
_entity.type
_entity.pdbx_description
1 polymer ?
#
loop_
_entity_poly.entity_id
_entity_poly.type
_entity_poly.pdbx_seq_one_letter_code
_entity_poly.pdbx_strand_id
1 'polypeptide(L)' 'MKKRNQHVIPLGNGWAVKEEGKERFSLISQTQKDAIHFAREIAKTNQAELIIHGKDGRIRVRDNYINGSNPQKVKQH' A
#
# COMPACT_ATOMS: atom_id res chain seq x y z
N MET A 1 -18.11 -5.42 -6.44
CA MET A 1 -16.76 -5.74 -6.24
C MET A 1 -16.13 -4.87 -5.21
N LYS A 2 -15.46 -5.45 -4.27
CA LYS A 2 -14.84 -4.67 -3.24
C LYS A 2 -13.55 -4.06 -3.67
N LYS A 3 -13.34 -2.81 -3.33
CA LYS A 3 -12.10 -2.14 -3.58
C LYS A 3 -11.32 -2.16 -2.30
N ARG A 4 -10.30 -2.99 -2.24
CA ARG A 4 -9.57 -3.17 -1.00
C ARG A 4 -8.28 -2.36 -1.00
N ASN A 5 -8.07 -1.67 0.09
CA ASN A 5 -6.85 -0.89 0.28
C ASN A 5 -5.67 -1.83 0.47
N GLN A 6 -4.51 -1.35 0.06
CA GLN A 6 -3.28 -2.13 0.17
C GLN A 6 -2.37 -1.49 1.20
N HIS A 7 -1.82 -2.32 2.08
CA HIS A 7 -0.92 -1.84 3.12
C HIS A 7 0.48 -2.39 2.88
N VAL A 8 1.47 -1.52 3.01
CA VAL A 8 2.86 -1.92 3.02
C VAL A 8 3.33 -1.81 4.45
N ILE A 9 3.69 -2.94 5.05
CA ILE A 9 4.01 -3.00 6.47
C ILE A 9 5.37 -3.63 6.70
N PRO A 10 6.04 -3.29 7.80
CA PRO A 10 7.29 -3.94 8.12
C PRO A 10 7.04 -5.38 8.57
N LEU A 11 7.93 -6.28 8.23
CA LEU A 11 7.83 -7.67 8.63
C LEU A 11 9.23 -8.22 8.83
N GLY A 12 9.61 -8.48 10.05
CA GLY A 12 10.95 -8.96 10.35
C GLY A 12 11.97 -7.96 9.86
N ASN A 13 12.92 -8.44 9.05
CA ASN A 13 13.92 -7.56 8.47
C ASN A 13 13.51 -7.01 7.12
N GLY A 14 12.31 -7.27 6.70
CA GLY A 14 11.84 -6.85 5.39
C GLY A 14 10.49 -6.19 5.47
N TRP A 15 9.71 -6.40 4.42
CA TRP A 15 8.43 -5.71 4.25
C TRP A 15 7.43 -6.68 3.67
N ALA A 16 6.16 -6.37 3.86
CA ALA A 16 5.10 -7.19 3.31
C ALA A 16 3.99 -6.31 2.78
N VAL A 17 3.24 -6.84 1.83
CA VAL A 17 2.04 -6.18 1.34
C VAL A 17 0.86 -7.00 1.84
N LYS A 18 -0.10 -6.32 2.43
CA LYS A 18 -1.28 -6.97 2.94
C LYS A 18 -2.51 -6.21 2.48
N GLU A 19 -3.45 -6.96 1.93
CA GLU A 19 -4.70 -6.36 1.50
C GLU A 19 -5.60 -6.21 2.72
N GLU A 20 -6.25 -5.07 2.82
CA GLU A 20 -7.10 -4.80 3.95
C GLU A 20 -8.19 -5.85 4.07
N GLY A 21 -8.39 -6.37 5.25
CA GLY A 21 -9.40 -7.39 5.47
C GLY A 21 -8.95 -8.81 5.24
N LYS A 22 -7.74 -9.02 4.74
CA LYS A 22 -7.21 -10.36 4.56
C LYS A 22 -6.13 -10.63 5.58
N GLU A 23 -5.99 -11.90 5.95
CA GLU A 23 -4.99 -12.26 6.93
C GLU A 23 -3.66 -12.62 6.31
N ARG A 24 -3.66 -13.03 5.07
CA ARG A 24 -2.42 -13.44 4.43
C ARG A 24 -1.75 -12.26 3.75
N PHE A 25 -0.44 -12.34 3.66
CA PHE A 25 0.31 -11.34 2.91
C PHE A 25 0.22 -11.65 1.42
N SER A 26 0.09 -10.61 0.63
CA SER A 26 0.11 -10.74 -0.82
C SER A 26 1.53 -10.89 -1.34
N LEU A 27 2.47 -10.31 -0.63
CA LEU A 27 3.87 -10.33 -1.03
C LEU A 27 4.75 -10.11 0.18
N ILE A 28 5.89 -10.74 0.20
CA ILE A 28 6.93 -10.46 1.20
C ILE A 28 8.16 -10.08 0.42
N SER A 29 8.77 -8.98 0.80
CA SER A 29 9.88 -8.39 0.05
C SER A 29 11.00 -8.00 1.00
N GLN A 30 12.21 -7.96 0.49
CA GLN A 30 13.34 -7.51 1.30
C GLN A 30 13.39 -6.01 1.43
N THR A 31 12.79 -5.27 0.49
CA THR A 31 12.86 -3.82 0.51
C THR A 31 11.47 -3.22 0.51
N GLN A 32 11.37 -2.05 1.14
CA GLN A 32 10.13 -1.31 1.14
C GLN A 32 9.78 -0.85 -0.28
N LYS A 33 10.80 -0.48 -1.04
CA LYS A 33 10.58 0.02 -2.40
C LYS A 33 9.86 -1.01 -3.26
N ASP A 34 10.29 -2.26 -3.22
CA ASP A 34 9.66 -3.30 -4.01
C ASP A 34 8.25 -3.58 -3.53
N ALA A 35 8.05 -3.57 -2.22
CA ALA A 35 6.72 -3.77 -1.66
C ALA A 35 5.77 -2.65 -2.09
N ILE A 36 6.27 -1.41 -2.05
CA ILE A 36 5.48 -0.27 -2.46
C ILE A 36 5.08 -0.37 -3.93
N HIS A 37 6.04 -0.73 -4.78
CA HIS A 37 5.75 -0.84 -6.20
C HIS A 37 4.64 -1.87 -6.45
N PHE A 38 4.75 -3.02 -5.84
CA PHE A 38 3.75 -4.08 -6.00
C PHE A 38 2.37 -3.62 -5.50
N ALA A 39 2.35 -3.05 -4.31
CA ALA A 39 1.09 -2.62 -3.70
C ALA A 39 0.43 -1.49 -4.48
N ARG A 40 1.26 -0.59 -5.01
CA ARG A 40 0.74 0.54 -5.77
C ARG A 40 0.01 0.08 -7.03
N GLU A 41 0.57 -0.91 -7.73
CA GLU A 41 -0.08 -1.39 -8.93
C GLU A 41 -1.44 -2.01 -8.62
N ILE A 42 -1.55 -2.70 -7.51
CA ILE A 42 -2.83 -3.28 -7.11
C ILE A 42 -3.81 -2.19 -6.70
N ALA A 43 -3.34 -1.20 -5.94
CA ALA A 43 -4.20 -0.11 -5.49
C ALA A 43 -4.73 0.68 -6.68
N LYS A 44 -3.91 0.91 -7.69
CA LYS A 44 -4.36 1.59 -8.89
C LYS A 44 -5.45 0.80 -9.60
N THR A 45 -5.23 -0.49 -9.77
CA THR A 45 -6.19 -1.35 -10.45
C THR A 45 -7.50 -1.41 -9.70
N ASN A 46 -7.42 -1.47 -8.38
CA ASN A 46 -8.61 -1.54 -7.55
C ASN A 46 -9.24 -0.19 -7.28
N GLN A 47 -8.60 0.88 -7.69
CA GLN A 47 -9.05 2.25 -7.38
C GLN A 47 -9.24 2.41 -5.89
N ALA A 48 -8.22 2.03 -5.16
CA ALA A 48 -8.25 2.01 -3.70
C ALA A 48 -7.06 2.82 -3.16
N GLU A 49 -6.87 2.78 -1.85
CA GLU A 49 -5.77 3.48 -1.22
C GLU A 49 -4.54 2.59 -1.09
N LEU A 50 -3.40 3.21 -1.20
CA LEU A 50 -2.12 2.60 -0.85
C LEU A 50 -1.68 3.22 0.46
N ILE A 51 -1.50 2.40 1.48
CA ILE A 51 -1.14 2.88 2.80
C ILE A 51 0.22 2.33 3.16
N ILE A 52 1.20 3.21 3.31
CA ILE A 52 2.57 2.81 3.56
C ILE A 52 2.91 3.09 5.02
N HIS A 53 3.33 2.06 5.72
CA HIS A 53 3.72 2.17 7.12
C HIS A 53 5.24 2.27 7.22
N GLY A 54 5.71 2.95 8.23
CA GLY A 54 7.14 3.03 8.49
C GLY A 54 7.60 1.83 9.29
N LYS A 55 8.89 1.78 9.59
CA LYS A 55 9.45 0.68 10.35
C LYS A 55 8.86 0.55 11.74
N ASP A 56 8.36 1.63 12.29
CA ASP A 56 7.74 1.61 13.61
C ASP A 56 6.27 1.22 13.54
N GLY A 57 5.78 0.88 12.36
CA GLY A 57 4.39 0.47 12.19
C GLY A 57 3.41 1.60 12.00
N ARG A 58 3.85 2.85 12.13
CA ARG A 58 2.95 3.98 11.98
C ARG A 58 2.75 4.29 10.51
N ILE A 59 1.55 4.77 10.20
CA ILE A 59 1.25 5.16 8.83
C ILE A 59 2.05 6.39 8.45
N ARG A 60 2.76 6.32 7.34
CA ARG A 60 3.55 7.45 6.87
C ARG A 60 2.95 8.11 5.66
N VAL A 61 2.33 7.34 4.78
CA VAL A 61 1.83 7.86 3.52
C VAL A 61 0.51 7.20 3.18
N ARG A 62 -0.41 7.97 2.68
CA ARG A 62 -1.63 7.45 2.09
C ARG A 62 -1.78 8.05 0.71
N ASP A 63 -1.83 7.19 -0.31
CA ASP A 63 -2.10 7.62 -1.68
C ASP A 63 -3.44 7.06 -2.08
N ASN A 64 -4.30 7.91 -2.59
CA ASN A 64 -5.66 7.51 -2.93
C ASN A 64 -5.81 7.45 -4.43
N TYR A 65 -6.14 6.27 -4.94
CA TYR A 65 -6.31 6.06 -6.38
C TYR A 65 -7.77 5.87 -6.77
N ILE A 66 -8.67 6.42 -5.97
CA ILE A 66 -10.10 6.25 -6.22
C ILE A 66 -10.51 6.70 -7.61
N ASN A 67 -9.89 7.75 -8.12
CA ASN A 67 -10.23 8.25 -9.44
C ASN A 67 -9.31 7.75 -10.53
N GLY A 68 -8.69 6.61 -10.33
CA GLY A 68 -7.86 6.03 -11.35
C GLY A 68 -6.42 5.96 -10.93
N SER A 69 -5.51 6.07 -11.89
CA SER A 69 -4.12 5.78 -11.63
C SER A 69 -3.35 6.89 -10.96
N ASN A 70 -3.91 8.08 -10.84
CA ASN A 70 -3.21 9.18 -10.19
C ASN A 70 -3.68 9.33 -8.78
N PRO A 71 -2.76 9.45 -7.81
CA PRO A 71 -3.18 9.62 -6.43
C PRO A 71 -3.88 10.95 -6.25
N GLN A 72 -4.80 10.97 -5.32
CA GLN A 72 -5.45 12.20 -4.92
C GLN A 72 -4.60 12.87 -3.89
N LYS A 73 -3.47 13.45 -4.31
CA LYS A 73 -2.61 14.07 -3.41
C LYS A 73 -3.15 15.32 -3.01
N VAL A 74 -3.00 15.54 -1.88
CA VAL A 74 -3.39 16.69 -1.42
C VAL A 74 -2.56 17.68 -1.85
N LYS A 75 -2.55 18.12 -2.44
CA LYS A 75 -1.76 18.93 -2.87
C LYS A 75 -1.10 19.50 -2.04
N GLN A 76 -0.50 19.20 -1.67
CA GLN A 76 0.14 19.56 -0.90
C GLN A 76 0.80 20.48 -1.23
N HIS A 77 0.81 20.90 -1.35
CA HIS A 77 1.42 21.79 -1.74
C HIS A 77 1.07 22.61 -1.35
#